data_a188ccef693808042ac0b3c9d88a3ecf
#
_entry.id   a188ccef693808042ac0b3c9d88a3ecf
#
_cell.length_a   1.000
_cell.length_b   1.000
_cell.length_c   1.000
_cell.angle_alpha   90.00
_cell.angle_beta   90.00
_cell.angle_gamma   90.00
#
_symmetry.space_group_name_H-M   'P 1'
#
loop_
_entity.id
_entity.type
_entity.pdbx_description
1 polymer ?
#
loop_
_entity_poly.entity_id
_entity_poly.type
_entity_poly.pdbx_seq_one_letter_code
_entity_poly.pdbx_strand_id
1 'polypeptide(L)'
;MAKAHRLVASTSTVHWGYFDSELKPALEVDSGDTVTIETVSGGADVLPGPGYYVPPELLEIHDNVPRKMLGHILTGPIRINTAKINQVLQVDIIDIKLRQDWGYNFIRPLSGGLPGEFHETTKMTIRLDNDAQEGELPWGTRLPLRPFF
;
A
#
# COMPACT_ATOMS: atom_id res chain seq x y z
N MET A 1 19.71 22.58 2.96
CA MET A 1 18.28 22.81 3.31
C MET A 1 17.53 21.54 3.03
N ALA A 2 16.65 21.10 3.93
CA ALA A 2 15.78 19.96 3.70
C ALA A 2 14.91 20.17 2.46
N LYS A 3 14.74 19.14 1.66
CA LYS A 3 13.95 19.16 0.42
C LYS A 3 12.68 18.34 0.61
N ALA A 4 11.68 18.65 -0.20
CA ALA A 4 10.47 17.85 -0.31
C ALA A 4 10.47 17.09 -1.64
N HIS A 5 10.20 15.79 -1.57
CA HIS A 5 10.15 14.88 -2.71
C HIS A 5 8.77 14.25 -2.81
N ARG A 6 8.43 13.76 -4.00
CA ARG A 6 7.24 12.93 -4.23
C ARG A 6 7.63 11.70 -5.02
N LEU A 7 7.26 10.54 -4.51
CA LEU A 7 7.42 9.26 -5.17
C LEU A 7 6.04 8.68 -5.48
N VAL A 8 5.66 8.72 -6.74
CA VAL A 8 4.39 8.18 -7.22
C VAL A 8 4.49 6.67 -7.43
N ALA A 9 3.39 5.95 -7.24
CA ALA A 9 3.30 4.56 -7.65
C ALA A 9 3.12 4.47 -9.16
N SER A 10 4.01 3.76 -9.84
CA SER A 10 3.97 3.55 -11.29
C SER A 10 4.69 2.25 -11.65
N THR A 11 4.58 1.82 -12.88
CA THR A 11 5.27 0.62 -13.39
C THR A 11 6.79 0.69 -13.29
N SER A 12 7.38 1.89 -13.18
CA SER A 12 8.82 2.12 -13.05
C SER A 12 9.30 2.36 -11.62
N THR A 13 8.39 2.57 -10.67
CA THR A 13 8.71 2.93 -9.28
C THR A 13 8.24 1.90 -8.28
N VAL A 14 7.65 0.81 -8.74
CA VAL A 14 7.22 -0.29 -7.89
C VAL A 14 7.90 -1.60 -8.25
N HIS A 15 7.95 -2.50 -7.28
CA HIS A 15 8.29 -3.90 -7.48
C HIS A 15 7.35 -4.77 -6.65
N TRP A 16 7.37 -6.09 -6.85
CA TRP A 16 6.34 -6.95 -6.29
C TRP A 16 6.91 -8.03 -5.38
N GLY A 17 6.54 -7.95 -4.11
CA GLY A 17 6.56 -9.08 -3.19
C GLY A 17 7.91 -9.40 -2.53
N TYR A 18 8.95 -8.58 -2.64
CA TYR A 18 10.26 -8.89 -2.06
C TYR A 18 11.04 -7.64 -1.66
N PHE A 19 11.96 -7.81 -0.72
CA PHE A 19 12.94 -6.80 -0.34
C PHE A 19 14.31 -7.24 -0.86
N ASP A 20 15.02 -6.33 -1.53
CA ASP A 20 16.34 -6.60 -2.09
C ASP A 20 17.15 -5.30 -2.09
N SER A 21 18.30 -5.32 -1.45
CA SER A 21 19.20 -4.17 -1.36
C SER A 21 19.88 -3.81 -2.68
N GLU A 22 19.86 -4.72 -3.66
CA GLU A 22 20.45 -4.49 -4.99
C GLU A 22 19.48 -3.88 -5.98
N LEU A 23 18.21 -3.69 -5.60
CA LEU A 23 17.26 -2.98 -6.44
C LEU A 23 17.71 -1.55 -6.69
N LYS A 24 17.64 -1.13 -7.95
CA LYS A 24 17.91 0.27 -8.31
C LYS A 24 16.91 1.18 -7.58
N PRO A 25 17.39 2.20 -6.84
CA PRO A 25 16.51 3.14 -6.17
C PRO A 25 15.57 3.86 -7.16
N ALA A 26 14.30 3.94 -6.79
CA ALA A 26 13.31 4.75 -7.51
C ALA A 26 13.43 6.25 -7.15
N LEU A 27 14.03 6.54 -5.99
CA LEU A 27 14.28 7.88 -5.50
C LEU A 27 15.54 7.89 -4.63
N GLU A 28 16.32 8.97 -4.70
CA GLU A 28 17.44 9.23 -3.79
C GLU A 28 17.18 10.50 -2.99
N VAL A 29 17.43 10.45 -1.68
CA VAL A 29 17.17 11.54 -0.75
C VAL A 29 18.34 11.73 0.23
N ASP A 30 18.40 12.88 0.84
CA ASP A 30 19.32 13.17 1.92
C ASP A 30 18.64 13.06 3.30
N SER A 31 19.41 12.82 4.35
CA SER A 31 18.89 12.82 5.72
C SER A 31 18.24 14.17 6.05
N GLY A 32 17.03 14.13 6.61
CA GLY A 32 16.23 15.30 6.92
C GLY A 32 15.28 15.74 5.82
N ASP A 33 15.34 15.12 4.64
CA ASP A 33 14.37 15.38 3.58
C ASP A 33 13.00 14.79 3.92
N THR A 34 11.94 15.35 3.33
CA THR A 34 10.56 14.86 3.44
C THR A 34 10.15 14.19 2.13
N VAL A 35 9.50 13.03 2.24
CA VAL A 35 9.03 12.29 1.06
C VAL A 35 7.54 12.01 1.17
N THR A 36 6.77 12.45 0.18
CA THR A 36 5.39 11.97 -0.02
C THR A 36 5.43 10.73 -0.89
N ILE A 37 5.05 9.58 -0.34
CA ILE A 37 5.06 8.29 -1.04
C ILE A 37 3.62 7.91 -1.37
N GLU A 38 3.33 7.68 -2.63
CA GLU A 38 2.07 7.11 -3.06
C GLU A 38 2.17 5.60 -3.13
N THR A 39 1.18 4.93 -2.57
CA THR A 39 1.10 3.47 -2.58
C THR A 39 -0.19 3.01 -3.24
N VAL A 40 -0.18 1.82 -3.78
CA VAL A 40 -1.37 1.12 -4.29
C VAL A 40 -1.42 -0.27 -3.66
N SER A 41 -2.61 -0.80 -3.48
CA SER A 41 -2.80 -2.09 -2.82
C SER A 41 -3.94 -2.88 -3.46
N GLY A 42 -3.87 -4.18 -3.31
CA GLY A 42 -4.86 -5.12 -3.78
C GLY A 42 -4.45 -5.82 -5.07
N GLY A 43 -4.90 -7.05 -5.21
CA GLY A 43 -4.81 -7.84 -6.44
C GLY A 43 -6.05 -7.62 -7.31
N ALA A 44 -6.03 -8.11 -8.55
CA ALA A 44 -7.20 -8.06 -9.44
C ALA A 44 -8.42 -8.79 -8.83
N ASP A 45 -8.18 -9.76 -7.97
CA ASP A 45 -9.19 -10.55 -7.28
C ASP A 45 -9.92 -9.81 -6.15
N VAL A 46 -9.37 -8.68 -5.68
CA VAL A 46 -9.97 -7.87 -4.60
C VAL A 46 -10.50 -6.52 -5.07
N LEU A 47 -10.41 -6.21 -6.36
CA LEU A 47 -10.97 -4.96 -6.89
C LEU A 47 -12.47 -4.83 -6.57
N PRO A 48 -12.95 -3.63 -6.23
CA PRO A 48 -14.36 -3.40 -5.93
C PRO A 48 -15.23 -3.49 -7.17
N GLY A 49 -16.55 -3.58 -6.98
CA GLY A 49 -17.53 -3.41 -8.03
C GLY A 49 -17.63 -1.96 -8.53
N PRO A 50 -18.57 -1.68 -9.43
CA PRO A 50 -18.82 -0.32 -9.93
C PRO A 50 -19.14 0.68 -8.79
N GLY A 51 -18.75 1.94 -8.97
CA GLY A 51 -19.04 3.03 -8.02
C GLY A 51 -17.95 3.31 -6.99
N TYR A 52 -16.79 2.69 -7.15
CA TYR A 52 -15.58 2.97 -6.36
C TYR A 52 -14.46 3.48 -7.27
N TYR A 53 -13.60 4.32 -6.72
CA TYR A 53 -12.43 4.81 -7.42
C TYR A 53 -11.30 3.78 -7.39
N VAL A 54 -10.98 3.22 -8.53
CA VAL A 54 -9.79 2.36 -8.71
C VAL A 54 -8.70 3.17 -9.37
N PRO A 55 -7.55 3.38 -8.70
CA PRO A 55 -6.43 4.11 -9.30
C PRO A 55 -6.01 3.48 -10.64
N PRO A 56 -5.93 4.24 -11.74
CA PRO A 56 -5.53 3.69 -13.04
C PRO A 56 -4.17 3.01 -13.02
N GLU A 57 -3.22 3.57 -12.27
CA GLU A 57 -1.89 3.01 -12.12
C GLU A 57 -1.88 1.64 -11.41
N LEU A 58 -2.88 1.33 -10.59
CA LEU A 58 -3.02 -0.01 -10.01
C LEU A 58 -3.24 -1.05 -11.11
N LEU A 59 -4.09 -0.76 -12.08
CA LEU A 59 -4.36 -1.64 -13.23
C LEU A 59 -3.13 -1.77 -14.12
N GLU A 60 -2.48 -0.64 -14.44
CA GLU A 60 -1.25 -0.62 -15.23
C GLU A 60 -0.12 -1.45 -14.58
N ILE A 61 0.02 -1.36 -13.26
CA ILE A 61 1.00 -2.16 -12.51
C ILE A 61 0.68 -3.64 -12.61
N HIS A 62 -0.59 -4.03 -12.47
CA HIS A 62 -1.01 -5.42 -12.61
C HIS A 62 -0.68 -6.00 -13.99
N ASP A 63 -0.88 -5.20 -15.04
CA ASP A 63 -0.69 -5.63 -16.42
C ASP A 63 0.78 -5.67 -16.83
N ASN A 64 1.63 -4.80 -16.27
CA ASN A 64 2.97 -4.54 -16.81
C ASN A 64 4.13 -4.84 -15.84
N VAL A 65 3.89 -4.95 -14.53
CA VAL A 65 4.97 -5.25 -13.57
C VAL A 65 5.03 -6.75 -13.27
N PRO A 66 6.16 -7.43 -13.57
CA PRO A 66 6.30 -8.85 -13.30
C PRO A 66 6.15 -9.17 -11.81
N ARG A 67 5.23 -10.06 -11.48
CA ARG A 67 5.03 -10.55 -10.12
C ARG A 67 6.05 -11.65 -9.81
N LYS A 68 7.23 -11.26 -9.37
CA LYS A 68 8.32 -12.22 -9.07
C LYS A 68 8.02 -13.09 -7.85
N MET A 69 7.34 -12.54 -6.85
CA MET A 69 6.95 -13.25 -5.64
C MET A 69 5.51 -12.92 -5.24
N LEU A 70 4.92 -13.77 -4.40
CA LEU A 70 3.65 -13.46 -3.75
C LEU A 70 3.87 -12.34 -2.73
N GLY A 71 2.87 -11.47 -2.57
CA GLY A 71 2.93 -10.38 -1.60
C GLY A 71 2.37 -9.07 -2.14
N HIS A 72 2.80 -7.99 -1.51
CA HIS A 72 2.31 -6.65 -1.79
C HIS A 72 3.09 -5.94 -2.89
N ILE A 73 2.47 -4.96 -3.52
CA ILE A 73 3.15 -3.97 -4.35
C ILE A 73 3.91 -3.04 -3.41
N LEU A 74 5.19 -2.83 -3.69
CA LEU A 74 6.10 -2.00 -2.90
C LEU A 74 6.55 -0.82 -3.74
N THR A 75 6.25 0.41 -3.32
CA THR A 75 6.74 1.63 -3.96
C THR A 75 8.13 1.97 -3.45
N GLY A 76 9.10 2.04 -4.32
CA GLY A 76 10.50 2.24 -4.00
C GLY A 76 11.41 1.25 -4.73
N PRO A 77 12.63 1.02 -4.22
CA PRO A 77 13.18 1.50 -2.94
C PRO A 77 13.61 2.97 -2.97
N ILE A 78 13.76 3.53 -1.77
CA ILE A 78 14.31 4.87 -1.57
C ILE A 78 15.72 4.73 -1.00
N ARG A 79 16.69 5.37 -1.63
CA ARG A 79 18.06 5.44 -1.15
C ARG A 79 18.28 6.70 -0.32
N ILE A 80 18.92 6.56 0.82
CA ILE A 80 19.40 7.68 1.61
C ILE A 80 20.92 7.82 1.33
N ASN A 81 21.32 8.93 0.70
CA ASN A 81 22.66 9.10 0.10
C ASN A 81 23.82 8.90 1.08
N THR A 82 23.64 9.23 2.34
CA THR A 82 24.70 9.16 3.36
C THR A 82 24.59 7.96 4.30
N ALA A 83 23.57 7.11 4.11
CA ALA A 83 23.35 5.95 4.96
C ALA A 83 24.49 4.91 4.81
N LYS A 84 24.91 4.35 5.94
CA LYS A 84 25.96 3.32 6.04
C LYS A 84 25.47 2.11 6.81
N ILE A 85 26.10 0.98 6.58
CA ILE A 85 25.88 -0.24 7.38
C ILE A 85 26.09 0.08 8.86
N ASN A 86 25.28 -0.52 9.73
CA ASN A 86 25.26 -0.34 11.18
C ASN A 86 24.77 1.03 11.69
N GLN A 87 24.14 1.82 10.82
CA GLN A 87 23.39 2.99 11.26
C GLN A 87 21.93 2.63 11.53
N VAL A 88 21.28 3.41 12.39
CA VAL A 88 19.84 3.34 12.64
C VAL A 88 19.14 4.37 11.74
N LEU A 89 18.10 3.96 11.04
CA LEU A 89 17.22 4.85 10.30
C LEU A 89 16.05 5.24 11.22
N GLN A 90 15.88 6.54 11.43
CA GLN A 90 14.66 7.11 12.00
C GLN A 90 13.76 7.60 10.87
N VAL A 91 12.50 7.17 10.90
CA VAL A 91 11.47 7.63 9.98
C VAL A 91 10.34 8.24 10.80
N ASP A 92 10.08 9.53 10.60
CA ASP A 92 8.99 10.25 11.26
C ASP A 92 7.79 10.27 10.31
N ILE A 93 6.69 9.60 10.69
CA ILE A 93 5.45 9.60 9.94
C ILE A 93 4.72 10.92 10.22
N ILE A 94 4.66 11.78 9.21
CA ILE A 94 4.08 13.13 9.34
C ILE A 94 2.57 13.10 9.10
N ASP A 95 2.13 12.34 8.09
CA ASP A 95 0.73 12.31 7.69
C ASP A 95 0.44 11.01 6.91
N ILE A 96 -0.80 10.52 6.99
CA ILE A 96 -1.31 9.38 6.23
C ILE A 96 -2.65 9.74 5.64
N LYS A 97 -2.76 9.70 4.32
CA LYS A 97 -3.99 10.00 3.57
C LYS A 97 -4.40 8.80 2.73
N LEU A 98 -5.65 8.43 2.81
CA LEU A 98 -6.21 7.40 1.95
C LEU A 98 -6.33 7.95 0.52
N ARG A 99 -5.94 7.15 -0.47
CA ARG A 99 -6.01 7.53 -1.89
C ARG A 99 -7.31 7.13 -2.56
N GLN A 100 -8.00 6.14 -2.01
CA GLN A 100 -9.18 5.53 -2.60
C GLN A 100 -10.31 5.50 -1.57
N ASP A 101 -11.53 5.34 -2.05
CA ASP A 101 -12.76 5.34 -1.25
C ASP A 101 -13.21 3.92 -0.88
N TRP A 102 -12.30 2.95 -0.94
CA TRP A 102 -12.57 1.57 -0.58
C TRP A 102 -11.36 0.88 0.05
N GLY A 103 -11.67 -0.09 0.87
CA GLY A 103 -10.78 -1.12 1.35
C GLY A 103 -11.42 -2.49 1.17
N TYR A 104 -10.71 -3.54 1.56
CA TYR A 104 -11.25 -4.89 1.47
C TYR A 104 -10.83 -5.74 2.65
N ASN A 105 -11.65 -6.74 2.95
CA ASN A 105 -11.30 -7.86 3.79
C ASN A 105 -11.51 -9.16 3.02
N PHE A 106 -10.70 -10.14 3.32
CA PHE A 106 -10.65 -11.37 2.56
C PHE A 106 -10.47 -12.58 3.49
N ILE A 107 -11.36 -13.55 3.38
CA ILE A 107 -11.26 -14.84 4.05
C ILE A 107 -10.96 -15.88 2.99
N ARG A 108 -9.92 -16.67 3.18
CA ARG A 108 -9.56 -17.79 2.30
C ARG A 108 -9.47 -19.08 3.10
N PRO A 109 -9.85 -20.22 2.54
CA PRO A 109 -9.61 -21.52 3.16
C PRO A 109 -8.15 -21.71 3.54
N LEU A 110 -7.91 -22.34 4.66
CA LEU A 110 -6.58 -22.64 5.20
C LEU A 110 -5.69 -21.39 5.43
N SER A 111 -6.29 -20.23 5.64
CA SER A 111 -5.59 -18.96 5.85
C SER A 111 -6.11 -18.23 7.10
N GLY A 112 -5.26 -17.34 7.66
CA GLY A 112 -5.62 -16.56 8.86
C GLY A 112 -5.48 -17.32 10.17
N GLY A 113 -6.10 -16.80 11.24
CA GLY A 113 -5.99 -17.32 12.59
C GLY A 113 -6.82 -18.59 12.87
N LEU A 114 -7.82 -18.88 12.04
CA LEU A 114 -8.74 -20.02 12.18
C LEU A 114 -8.82 -20.83 10.88
N PRO A 115 -7.72 -21.43 10.44
CA PRO A 115 -7.59 -21.97 9.07
C PRO A 115 -8.53 -23.15 8.79
N GLY A 116 -8.96 -23.88 9.81
CA GLY A 116 -9.85 -25.03 9.68
C GLY A 116 -11.34 -24.72 9.78
N GLU A 117 -11.73 -23.48 10.06
CA GLU A 117 -13.13 -23.13 10.33
C GLU A 117 -13.83 -22.48 9.13
N PHE A 118 -13.08 -21.90 8.17
CA PHE A 118 -13.63 -21.20 7.02
C PHE A 118 -13.26 -21.95 5.75
N HIS A 119 -14.23 -22.57 5.13
CA HIS A 119 -14.04 -23.44 3.95
C HIS A 119 -14.33 -22.73 2.62
N GLU A 120 -14.86 -21.50 2.67
CA GLU A 120 -15.21 -20.73 1.49
C GLU A 120 -14.46 -19.41 1.44
N THR A 121 -14.16 -18.97 0.22
CA THR A 121 -13.57 -17.66 -0.01
C THR A 121 -14.66 -16.59 0.10
N THR A 122 -14.46 -15.66 1.03
CA THR A 122 -15.35 -14.50 1.20
C THR A 122 -14.56 -13.22 1.01
N LYS A 123 -15.06 -12.33 0.14
CA LYS A 123 -14.53 -10.99 -0.06
C LYS A 123 -15.56 -9.95 0.41
N MET A 124 -15.10 -8.99 1.17
CA MET A 124 -15.87 -7.83 1.57
C MET A 124 -15.20 -6.57 1.04
N THR A 125 -15.96 -5.72 0.34
CA THR A 125 -15.55 -4.35 0.04
C THR A 125 -16.06 -3.44 1.14
N ILE A 126 -15.18 -2.62 1.69
CA ILE A 126 -15.46 -1.67 2.76
C ILE A 126 -15.42 -0.29 2.14
N ARG A 127 -16.51 0.47 2.23
CA ARG A 127 -16.53 1.86 1.78
C ARG A 127 -15.74 2.73 2.76
N LEU A 128 -14.91 3.61 2.23
CA LEU A 128 -14.12 4.55 3.01
C LEU A 128 -14.60 5.97 2.67
N ASP A 129 -14.90 6.74 3.71
CA ASP A 129 -15.16 8.17 3.62
C ASP A 129 -13.91 8.92 4.08
N ASN A 130 -13.21 9.49 3.12
CA ASN A 130 -11.94 10.17 3.38
C ASN A 130 -12.14 11.52 4.09
N ASP A 131 -13.28 12.16 3.91
CA ASP A 131 -13.59 13.45 4.54
C ASP A 131 -14.05 13.24 5.99
N ALA A 132 -14.93 12.27 6.23
CA ALA A 132 -15.36 11.89 7.57
C ALA A 132 -14.34 11.05 8.33
N GLN A 133 -13.32 10.51 7.64
CA GLN A 133 -12.36 9.55 8.19
C GLN A 133 -13.05 8.34 8.83
N GLU A 134 -13.97 7.76 8.09
CA GLU A 134 -14.75 6.58 8.51
C GLU A 134 -14.71 5.47 7.47
N GLY A 135 -14.77 4.23 7.94
CA GLY A 135 -15.03 3.04 7.12
C GLY A 135 -16.40 2.47 7.43
N GLU A 136 -17.18 2.12 6.40
CA GLU A 136 -18.49 1.50 6.55
C GLU A 136 -18.43 0.02 6.15
N LEU A 137 -18.67 -0.85 7.12
CA LEU A 137 -18.74 -2.29 6.88
C LEU A 137 -20.04 -2.65 6.13
N PRO A 138 -20.09 -3.78 5.39
CA PRO A 138 -21.25 -4.16 4.58
C PRO A 138 -22.58 -4.26 5.30
N TRP A 139 -22.54 -4.44 6.62
CA TRP A 139 -23.74 -4.48 7.49
C TRP A 139 -24.06 -3.16 8.17
N GLY A 140 -23.46 -2.04 7.70
CA GLY A 140 -23.79 -0.69 8.14
C GLY A 140 -23.03 -0.17 9.38
N THR A 141 -22.18 -0.98 9.98
CA THR A 141 -21.33 -0.50 11.08
C THR A 141 -20.27 0.46 10.59
N ARG A 142 -20.20 1.65 11.18
CA ARG A 142 -19.17 2.64 10.90
C ARG A 142 -18.05 2.58 11.91
N LEU A 143 -16.82 2.65 11.42
CA LEU A 143 -15.59 2.59 12.19
C LEU A 143 -14.78 3.86 11.92
N PRO A 144 -14.34 4.59 12.96
CA PRO A 144 -13.45 5.71 12.76
C PRO A 144 -12.08 5.22 12.27
N LEU A 145 -11.58 5.86 11.23
CA LEU A 145 -10.24 5.61 10.70
C LEU A 145 -9.28 6.55 11.44
N ARG A 146 -8.41 5.98 12.25
CA ARG A 146 -7.39 6.72 13.00
C ARG A 146 -6.03 6.15 12.63
N PRO A 147 -5.39 6.68 11.56
CA PRO A 147 -4.04 6.26 11.22
C PRO A 147 -3.11 6.49 12.42
N PHE A 148 -2.30 5.49 12.73
CA PHE A 148 -1.34 5.55 13.83
C PHE A 148 -0.11 4.69 13.50
N PHE A 149 1.03 5.10 14.03
CA PHE A 149 2.27 4.33 14.07
C PHE A 149 2.99 4.58 15.39
#